data_e3081950f8174c3455e052e031598792
#
_entry.id   e3081950f8174c3455e052e031598792
#
_cell.length_a   1.000
_cell.length_b   1.000
_cell.length_c   1.000
_cell.angle_alpha   90.00
_cell.angle_beta   90.00
_cell.angle_gamma   90.00
#
_symmetry.space_group_name_H-M   'P 1'
#
loop_
_entity.id
_entity.type
_entity.pdbx_description
1 polymer ?
#
loop_
_entity_poly.entity_id
_entity_poly.type
_entity_poly.pdbx_seq_one_letter_code
_entity_poly.pdbx_strand_id
1 'polypeptide(L)'
;RRCMSEGLVKGEGFAVDASIVAADASAQRGEPGEAQIDWSDPVLSTRAVREYLEALDDEALAETMPKRISLTDPLARWTAAPGGPAFFAYSTNYLIDTAHGVILDVEATPAHRTAEVESTKVMVERVEENFDLSPERLIGDTAYGAAPMLAWMVEEKAIEPHVPVLDKTERKDGTFSRSDFEWNEQANEYRCPAGHALRSQRRPFKI
;
A
#
# COMPACT_ATOMS: atom_id res chain seq x y z
N ARG A 1 -17.44 17.02 11.94
CA ARG A 1 -17.59 18.16 12.89
C ARG A 1 -18.72 17.92 13.89
N ARG A 2 -19.94 17.46 13.48
CA ARG A 2 -21.02 17.23 14.44
C ARG A 2 -20.67 16.14 15.48
N CYS A 3 -20.06 15.04 15.06
CA CYS A 3 -19.59 14.00 16.00
C CYS A 3 -18.58 14.53 17.02
N MET A 4 -17.74 15.49 16.62
CA MET A 4 -16.79 16.14 17.52
C MET A 4 -17.51 17.01 18.53
N SER A 5 -18.47 17.84 18.09
CA SER A 5 -19.26 18.70 19.00
C SER A 5 -20.11 17.91 19.99
N GLU A 6 -20.51 16.70 19.63
CA GLU A 6 -21.24 15.77 20.50
C GLU A 6 -20.29 14.89 21.38
N GLY A 7 -18.98 15.11 21.29
CA GLY A 7 -17.97 14.38 22.09
C GLY A 7 -17.76 12.93 21.68
N LEU A 8 -18.17 12.52 20.47
CA LEU A 8 -18.03 11.16 19.94
C LEU A 8 -16.64 10.89 19.33
N VAL A 9 -15.85 11.92 19.06
CA VAL A 9 -14.47 11.83 18.60
C VAL A 9 -13.57 12.29 19.73
N LYS A 10 -12.63 11.45 20.11
CA LYS A 10 -11.65 11.74 21.19
C LYS A 10 -10.29 12.15 20.65
N GLY A 11 -9.91 11.67 19.48
CA GLY A 11 -8.63 11.99 18.84
C GLY A 11 -7.41 11.28 19.44
N GLU A 12 -7.58 10.46 20.48
CA GLU A 12 -6.46 9.78 21.17
C GLU A 12 -5.93 8.56 20.40
N GLY A 13 -6.82 7.78 19.80
CA GLY A 13 -6.45 6.56 19.10
C GLY A 13 -7.17 6.44 17.77
N PHE A 14 -6.40 6.23 16.70
CA PHE A 14 -6.94 5.97 15.39
C PHE A 14 -6.69 4.52 14.98
N ALA A 15 -7.56 3.98 14.14
CA ALA A 15 -7.38 2.71 13.48
C ALA A 15 -7.45 2.89 11.97
N VAL A 16 -6.68 2.09 11.25
CA VAL A 16 -6.66 2.03 9.80
C VAL A 16 -6.94 0.62 9.31
N ASP A 17 -7.75 0.53 8.27
CA ASP A 17 -8.04 -0.72 7.58
C ASP A 17 -8.51 -0.42 6.16
N ALA A 18 -8.43 -1.41 5.28
CA ALA A 18 -8.83 -1.30 3.90
C ALA A 18 -9.84 -2.38 3.51
N SER A 19 -10.83 -2.00 2.74
CA SER A 19 -11.78 -2.92 2.12
C SER A 19 -11.60 -2.95 0.61
N ILE A 20 -11.59 -4.14 0.01
CA ILE A 20 -11.50 -4.30 -1.44
C ILE A 20 -12.86 -4.09 -2.07
N VAL A 21 -12.92 -3.21 -3.07
CA VAL A 21 -14.11 -2.92 -3.86
C VAL A 21 -13.87 -3.38 -5.30
N ALA A 22 -14.74 -4.26 -5.82
CA ALA A 22 -14.64 -4.70 -7.20
C ALA A 22 -14.84 -3.51 -8.16
N ALA A 23 -13.91 -3.37 -9.10
CA ALA A 23 -14.04 -2.38 -10.17
C ALA A 23 -15.04 -2.86 -11.24
N ASP A 24 -15.73 -1.93 -11.87
CA ASP A 24 -16.53 -2.21 -13.08
C ASP A 24 -15.61 -2.36 -14.31
N ALA A 25 -14.75 -3.38 -14.24
CA ALA A 25 -13.71 -3.67 -15.21
C ALA A 25 -13.82 -5.10 -15.70
N SER A 26 -13.86 -5.29 -17.02
CA SER A 26 -13.99 -6.61 -17.62
C SER A 26 -12.73 -7.45 -17.41
N ALA A 27 -12.86 -8.56 -16.70
CA ALA A 27 -11.78 -9.53 -16.53
C ALA A 27 -11.35 -10.17 -17.86
N GLN A 28 -12.28 -10.31 -18.83
CA GLN A 28 -12.01 -10.90 -20.15
C GLN A 28 -11.24 -9.93 -21.06
N ARG A 29 -11.39 -8.62 -20.86
CA ARG A 29 -10.68 -7.56 -21.59
C ARG A 29 -9.38 -7.12 -20.90
N GLY A 30 -8.85 -7.94 -20.00
CA GLY A 30 -7.59 -7.68 -19.34
C GLY A 30 -6.44 -8.30 -20.11
N GLU A 31 -5.40 -7.50 -20.38
CA GLU A 31 -4.14 -7.93 -21.00
C GLU A 31 -3.07 -8.23 -19.95
N PRO A 32 -2.02 -9.02 -20.27
CA PRO A 32 -0.83 -9.12 -19.42
C PRO A 32 -0.24 -7.72 -19.16
N GLY A 33 0.24 -7.46 -17.96
CA GLY A 33 0.78 -6.14 -17.60
C GLY A 33 2.00 -5.70 -18.42
N GLU A 34 2.71 -6.66 -19.03
CA GLU A 34 3.85 -6.45 -19.94
C GLU A 34 3.43 -6.23 -21.41
N ALA A 35 2.13 -6.33 -21.73
CA ALA A 35 1.64 -6.13 -23.08
C ALA A 35 1.85 -4.70 -23.56
N GLN A 36 2.25 -4.55 -24.82
CA GLN A 36 2.30 -3.24 -25.46
C GLN A 36 0.89 -2.86 -25.90
N ILE A 37 0.27 -1.94 -25.16
CA ILE A 37 -1.09 -1.48 -25.43
C ILE A 37 -1.01 -0.14 -26.15
N ASP A 38 -1.67 -0.04 -27.30
CA ASP A 38 -1.84 1.24 -28.00
C ASP A 38 -2.99 2.04 -27.38
N TRP A 39 -2.65 2.86 -26.39
CA TRP A 39 -3.62 3.72 -25.70
C TRP A 39 -4.18 4.85 -26.58
N SER A 40 -3.63 5.07 -27.80
CA SER A 40 -4.16 6.04 -28.77
C SER A 40 -5.35 5.50 -29.55
N ASP A 41 -5.66 4.20 -29.45
CA ASP A 41 -6.84 3.60 -30.09
C ASP A 41 -8.13 4.27 -29.59
N PRO A 42 -8.94 4.87 -30.48
CA PRO A 42 -10.19 5.52 -30.09
C PRO A 42 -11.19 4.60 -29.35
N VAL A 43 -11.12 3.27 -29.60
CA VAL A 43 -11.95 2.28 -28.91
C VAL A 43 -11.64 2.19 -27.42
N LEU A 44 -10.40 2.50 -27.02
CA LEU A 44 -9.94 2.53 -25.64
C LEU A 44 -10.10 3.88 -24.96
N SER A 45 -10.49 4.94 -25.68
CA SER A 45 -10.60 6.31 -25.16
C SER A 45 -11.76 6.49 -24.18
N THR A 46 -11.72 5.80 -23.04
CA THR A 46 -12.67 5.98 -21.94
C THR A 46 -12.19 7.05 -20.95
N ARG A 47 -13.06 7.48 -20.04
CA ARG A 47 -12.68 8.41 -18.96
C ARG A 47 -11.57 7.79 -18.08
N ALA A 48 -11.74 6.54 -17.68
CA ALA A 48 -10.78 5.82 -16.82
C ALA A 48 -9.40 5.68 -17.48
N VAL A 49 -9.35 5.47 -18.82
CA VAL A 49 -8.08 5.42 -19.55
C VAL A 49 -7.40 6.79 -19.59
N ARG A 50 -8.15 7.88 -19.76
CA ARG A 50 -7.57 9.23 -19.70
C ARG A 50 -7.02 9.56 -18.32
N GLU A 51 -7.76 9.27 -17.25
CA GLU A 51 -7.31 9.44 -15.86
C GLU A 51 -6.05 8.60 -15.58
N TYR A 52 -5.97 7.38 -16.12
CA TYR A 52 -4.76 6.55 -16.02
C TYR A 52 -3.56 7.17 -16.75
N LEU A 53 -3.73 7.67 -17.96
CA LEU A 53 -2.65 8.29 -18.73
C LEU A 53 -2.15 9.59 -18.07
N GLU A 54 -3.05 10.37 -17.49
CA GLU A 54 -2.69 11.57 -16.70
C GLU A 54 -1.90 11.21 -15.43
N ALA A 55 -2.22 10.06 -14.82
CA ALA A 55 -1.56 9.60 -13.61
C ALA A 55 -0.26 8.81 -13.86
N LEU A 56 0.09 8.48 -15.12
CA LEU A 56 1.33 7.74 -15.43
C LEU A 56 2.61 8.52 -15.08
N ASP A 57 2.53 9.84 -14.98
CA ASP A 57 3.64 10.69 -14.55
C ASP A 57 3.83 10.66 -13.00
N ASP A 58 2.92 10.02 -12.27
CA ASP A 58 3.01 9.86 -10.82
C ASP A 58 3.96 8.68 -10.48
N GLU A 59 5.04 8.96 -9.73
CA GLU A 59 6.05 7.97 -9.35
C GLU A 59 5.46 6.74 -8.64
N ALA A 60 4.36 6.91 -7.92
CA ALA A 60 3.67 5.83 -7.21
C ALA A 60 3.10 4.74 -8.14
N LEU A 61 2.74 5.07 -9.38
CA LEU A 61 2.25 4.11 -10.37
C LEU A 61 3.38 3.39 -11.11
N ALA A 62 4.57 3.98 -11.17
CA ALA A 62 5.73 3.43 -11.88
C ALA A 62 6.39 2.26 -11.14
N GLU A 63 6.16 2.10 -9.83
CA GLU A 63 6.89 1.14 -8.99
C GLU A 63 6.50 -0.33 -9.20
N THR A 64 5.28 -0.64 -9.63
CA THR A 64 4.84 -2.03 -9.77
C THR A 64 4.10 -2.29 -11.06
N MET A 65 4.73 -3.02 -11.97
CA MET A 65 4.04 -3.53 -13.17
C MET A 65 2.90 -4.48 -12.73
N PRO A 66 1.66 -4.19 -13.08
CA PRO A 66 0.53 -5.05 -12.73
C PRO A 66 0.64 -6.41 -13.43
N LYS A 67 0.16 -7.47 -12.81
CA LYS A 67 0.11 -8.81 -13.46
C LYS A 67 -0.81 -8.80 -14.68
N ARG A 68 -1.90 -8.07 -14.58
CA ARG A 68 -2.86 -7.82 -15.67
C ARG A 68 -3.30 -6.37 -15.61
N ILE A 69 -3.54 -5.79 -16.77
CA ILE A 69 -4.09 -4.45 -16.92
C ILE A 69 -5.46 -4.52 -17.61
N SER A 70 -6.43 -3.79 -17.09
CA SER A 70 -7.76 -3.70 -17.72
C SER A 70 -7.73 -2.65 -18.82
N LEU A 71 -8.26 -2.99 -20.00
CA LEU A 71 -8.41 -2.02 -21.09
C LEU A 71 -9.56 -1.02 -20.87
N THR A 72 -10.45 -1.30 -19.93
CA THR A 72 -11.59 -0.42 -19.61
C THR A 72 -11.35 0.44 -18.38
N ASP A 73 -10.47 -0.01 -17.46
CA ASP A 73 -10.11 0.68 -16.22
C ASP A 73 -8.68 0.28 -15.80
N PRO A 74 -7.64 0.91 -16.36
CA PRO A 74 -6.25 0.50 -16.16
C PRO A 74 -5.71 0.77 -14.74
N LEU A 75 -6.32 1.68 -13.97
CA LEU A 75 -5.95 1.94 -12.57
C LEU A 75 -6.40 0.82 -11.63
N ALA A 76 -7.47 0.10 -11.97
CA ALA A 76 -7.92 -1.04 -11.19
C ALA A 76 -6.87 -2.15 -11.18
N ARG A 77 -6.57 -2.70 -10.02
CA ARG A 77 -5.53 -3.74 -9.86
C ARG A 77 -6.14 -5.13 -9.84
N TRP A 78 -5.45 -6.06 -10.54
CA TRP A 78 -5.79 -7.48 -10.55
C TRP A 78 -5.43 -8.10 -9.21
N THR A 79 -6.42 -8.44 -8.41
CA THR A 79 -6.28 -8.97 -7.07
C THR A 79 -7.23 -10.15 -6.83
N ALA A 80 -7.08 -10.82 -5.70
CA ALA A 80 -7.98 -11.89 -5.26
C ALA A 80 -8.19 -11.81 -3.75
N ALA A 81 -9.43 -12.01 -3.33
CA ALA A 81 -9.69 -12.32 -1.93
C ALA A 81 -9.13 -13.72 -1.61
N PRO A 82 -8.73 -14.00 -0.35
CA PRO A 82 -8.24 -15.32 0.04
C PRO A 82 -9.23 -16.42 -0.33
N GLY A 83 -8.79 -17.39 -1.17
CA GLY A 83 -9.62 -18.50 -1.64
C GLY A 83 -10.66 -18.17 -2.70
N GLY A 84 -10.72 -16.93 -3.19
CA GLY A 84 -11.65 -16.48 -4.22
C GLY A 84 -11.04 -16.35 -5.62
N PRO A 85 -11.87 -16.16 -6.66
CA PRO A 85 -11.41 -15.83 -8.00
C PRO A 85 -10.75 -14.45 -8.01
N ALA A 86 -9.79 -14.26 -8.93
CA ALA A 86 -9.17 -12.95 -9.12
C ALA A 86 -10.08 -12.01 -9.95
N PHE A 87 -10.03 -10.73 -9.64
CA PHE A 87 -10.81 -9.66 -10.28
C PHE A 87 -10.06 -8.33 -10.23
N PHE A 88 -10.50 -7.36 -11.01
CA PHE A 88 -9.99 -5.99 -10.91
C PHE A 88 -10.67 -5.24 -9.77
N ALA A 89 -9.88 -4.50 -8.99
CA ALA A 89 -10.37 -3.85 -7.78
C ALA A 89 -9.63 -2.57 -7.43
N TYR A 90 -10.29 -1.80 -6.58
CA TYR A 90 -9.75 -0.70 -5.78
C TYR A 90 -9.80 -1.08 -4.29
N SER A 91 -9.02 -0.38 -3.48
CA SER A 91 -9.15 -0.40 -2.03
C SER A 91 -9.84 0.89 -1.57
N THR A 92 -10.75 0.75 -0.61
CA THR A 92 -11.27 1.88 0.17
C THR A 92 -10.62 1.82 1.54
N ASN A 93 -9.78 2.80 1.83
CA ASN A 93 -9.04 2.89 3.09
C ASN A 93 -9.83 3.78 4.06
N TYR A 94 -9.87 3.40 5.31
CA TYR A 94 -10.62 4.11 6.35
C TYR A 94 -9.68 4.51 7.48
N LEU A 95 -9.81 5.76 7.95
CA LEU A 95 -9.23 6.24 9.19
C LEU A 95 -10.35 6.44 10.21
N ILE A 96 -10.26 5.74 11.34
CA ILE A 96 -11.36 5.62 12.30
C ILE A 96 -10.88 6.05 13.69
N ASP A 97 -11.62 6.96 14.36
CA ASP A 97 -11.46 7.20 15.78
C ASP A 97 -11.98 5.99 16.57
N THR A 98 -11.14 5.42 17.43
CA THR A 98 -11.41 4.16 18.11
C THR A 98 -12.36 4.27 19.30
N ALA A 99 -12.59 5.48 19.81
CA ALA A 99 -13.44 5.68 21.00
C ALA A 99 -14.90 5.28 20.76
N HIS A 100 -15.43 5.65 19.59
CA HIS A 100 -16.83 5.33 19.21
C HIS A 100 -16.97 4.81 17.77
N GLY A 101 -15.86 4.46 17.12
CA GLY A 101 -15.85 3.92 15.75
C GLY A 101 -16.26 4.96 14.69
N VAL A 102 -15.98 6.24 14.92
CA VAL A 102 -16.30 7.30 13.97
C VAL A 102 -15.30 7.34 12.85
N ILE A 103 -15.75 7.17 11.61
CA ILE A 103 -14.90 7.34 10.42
C ILE A 103 -14.55 8.83 10.30
N LEU A 104 -13.24 9.13 10.35
CA LEU A 104 -12.70 10.48 10.25
C LEU A 104 -12.42 10.85 8.80
N ASP A 105 -11.89 9.89 8.04
CA ASP A 105 -11.49 10.08 6.66
C ASP A 105 -11.57 8.78 5.86
N VAL A 106 -11.66 8.91 4.53
CA VAL A 106 -11.73 7.79 3.59
C VAL A 106 -10.92 8.14 2.36
N GLU A 107 -10.07 7.21 1.91
CA GLU A 107 -9.26 7.36 0.70
C GLU A 107 -9.43 6.15 -0.21
N ALA A 108 -9.66 6.40 -1.50
CA ALA A 108 -9.72 5.35 -2.51
C ALA A 108 -8.36 5.20 -3.20
N THR A 109 -7.84 3.99 -3.28
CA THR A 109 -6.55 3.70 -3.93
C THR A 109 -6.67 2.50 -4.87
N PRO A 110 -5.77 2.34 -5.85
CA PRO A 110 -5.58 1.07 -6.52
C PRO A 110 -5.32 -0.04 -5.49
N ALA A 111 -5.91 -1.24 -5.67
CA ALA A 111 -5.83 -2.33 -4.69
C ALA A 111 -4.42 -2.95 -4.64
N HIS A 112 -3.47 -2.27 -4.02
CA HIS A 112 -2.15 -2.80 -3.71
C HIS A 112 -1.62 -2.24 -2.39
N ARG A 113 -0.87 -3.06 -1.68
CA ARG A 113 -0.46 -2.84 -0.29
C ARG A 113 0.29 -1.52 -0.05
N THR A 114 1.15 -1.11 -0.96
CA THR A 114 1.92 0.14 -0.81
C THR A 114 0.99 1.35 -0.83
N ALA A 115 0.02 1.40 -1.75
CA ALA A 115 -0.94 2.50 -1.83
C ALA A 115 -1.84 2.58 -0.58
N GLU A 116 -2.21 1.43 0.00
CA GLU A 116 -2.98 1.37 1.24
C GLU A 116 -2.20 1.98 2.42
N VAL A 117 -0.91 1.65 2.54
CA VAL A 117 -0.05 2.20 3.60
C VAL A 117 0.20 3.71 3.40
N GLU A 118 0.51 4.13 2.18
CA GLU A 118 0.76 5.54 1.89
C GLU A 118 -0.50 6.41 2.05
N SER A 119 -1.68 5.89 1.69
CA SER A 119 -2.94 6.61 1.90
C SER A 119 -3.23 6.92 3.37
N THR A 120 -2.71 6.11 4.30
CA THR A 120 -2.83 6.37 5.73
C THR A 120 -2.13 7.65 6.14
N LYS A 121 -0.94 7.92 5.59
CA LYS A 121 -0.22 9.17 5.85
C LYS A 121 -1.05 10.37 5.39
N VAL A 122 -1.56 10.29 4.16
CA VAL A 122 -2.43 11.33 3.59
C VAL A 122 -3.68 11.56 4.43
N MET A 123 -4.35 10.50 4.88
CA MET A 123 -5.55 10.62 5.72
C MET A 123 -5.25 11.23 7.08
N VAL A 124 -4.15 10.82 7.74
CA VAL A 124 -3.75 11.39 9.04
C VAL A 124 -3.43 12.88 8.88
N GLU A 125 -2.63 13.26 7.89
CA GLU A 125 -2.28 14.66 7.63
C GLU A 125 -3.52 15.51 7.30
N ARG A 126 -4.43 15.00 6.50
CA ARG A 126 -5.68 15.68 6.15
C ARG A 126 -6.62 15.85 7.37
N VAL A 127 -6.61 14.90 8.30
CA VAL A 127 -7.37 15.01 9.56
C VAL A 127 -6.72 16.02 10.51
N GLU A 128 -5.39 16.04 10.60
CA GLU A 128 -4.65 17.09 11.33
C GLU A 128 -5.00 18.49 10.80
N GLU A 129 -4.90 18.70 9.49
CA GLU A 129 -5.17 19.99 8.85
C GLU A 129 -6.63 20.44 8.99
N ASN A 130 -7.61 19.54 8.84
CA ASN A 130 -9.01 19.90 8.80
C ASN A 130 -9.68 19.98 10.17
N PHE A 131 -9.16 19.23 11.16
CA PHE A 131 -9.83 19.04 12.44
C PHE A 131 -8.93 19.32 13.66
N ASP A 132 -7.64 19.60 13.45
CA ASP A 132 -6.66 19.78 14.53
C ASP A 132 -6.62 18.55 15.47
N LEU A 133 -6.63 17.36 14.87
CA LEU A 133 -6.60 16.08 15.57
C LEU A 133 -5.36 15.29 15.17
N SER A 134 -4.47 15.04 16.14
CA SER A 134 -3.30 14.17 15.99
C SER A 134 -3.43 13.00 16.97
N PRO A 135 -3.43 11.74 16.50
CA PRO A 135 -3.60 10.61 17.39
C PRO A 135 -2.33 10.34 18.22
N GLU A 136 -2.51 9.93 19.47
CA GLU A 136 -1.40 9.42 20.29
C GLU A 136 -0.93 8.05 19.81
N ARG A 137 -1.85 7.23 19.26
CA ARG A 137 -1.59 5.87 18.77
C ARG A 137 -2.34 5.54 17.49
N LEU A 138 -1.72 4.72 16.64
CA LEU A 138 -2.30 4.22 15.40
C LEU A 138 -2.33 2.69 15.41
N ILE A 139 -3.51 2.12 15.23
CA ILE A 139 -3.78 0.68 15.21
C ILE A 139 -3.93 0.24 13.75
N GLY A 140 -3.24 -0.80 13.36
CA GLY A 140 -3.33 -1.38 12.02
C GLY A 140 -2.91 -2.85 11.97
N ASP A 141 -3.04 -3.48 10.83
CA ASP A 141 -2.59 -4.85 10.61
C ASP A 141 -1.07 -4.92 10.33
N THR A 142 -0.58 -6.12 9.98
CA THR A 142 0.85 -6.35 9.65
C THR A 142 1.32 -5.58 8.40
N ALA A 143 0.42 -5.06 7.56
CA ALA A 143 0.80 -4.25 6.41
C ALA A 143 1.52 -2.97 6.83
N TYR A 144 1.07 -2.39 7.94
CA TYR A 144 1.59 -1.14 8.50
C TYR A 144 2.84 -1.32 9.37
N GLY A 145 3.25 -2.56 9.66
CA GLY A 145 4.43 -2.91 10.46
C GLY A 145 5.77 -2.86 9.68
N ALA A 146 5.82 -2.22 8.53
CA ALA A 146 7.05 -2.03 7.76
C ALA A 146 7.89 -0.88 8.33
N ALA A 147 9.23 -1.03 8.32
CA ALA A 147 10.15 -0.06 8.93
C ALA A 147 9.94 1.39 8.48
N PRO A 148 9.71 1.72 7.20
CA PRO A 148 9.45 3.11 6.80
C PRO A 148 8.18 3.70 7.41
N MET A 149 7.11 2.90 7.55
CA MET A 149 5.86 3.36 8.17
C MET A 149 6.02 3.54 9.68
N LEU A 150 6.75 2.64 10.34
CA LEU A 150 7.06 2.76 11.76
C LEU A 150 7.92 3.99 12.06
N ALA A 151 8.92 4.27 11.22
CA ALA A 151 9.75 5.48 11.34
C ALA A 151 8.91 6.75 11.18
N TRP A 152 8.04 6.81 10.18
CA TRP A 152 7.13 7.95 9.99
C TRP A 152 6.23 8.16 11.22
N MET A 153 5.60 7.10 11.75
CA MET A 153 4.77 7.22 12.95
C MET A 153 5.55 7.77 14.14
N VAL A 154 6.72 7.18 14.44
CA VAL A 154 7.47 7.48 15.68
C VAL A 154 8.30 8.74 15.56
N GLU A 155 9.05 8.90 14.46
CA GLU A 155 10.06 9.96 14.33
C GLU A 155 9.46 11.27 13.79
N GLU A 156 8.49 11.17 12.86
CA GLU A 156 7.93 12.36 12.21
C GLU A 156 6.63 12.83 12.89
N LYS A 157 5.77 11.88 13.32
CA LYS A 157 4.43 12.20 13.83
C LYS A 157 4.32 12.06 15.37
N ALA A 158 5.27 11.45 16.04
CA ALA A 158 5.22 11.12 17.47
C ALA A 158 4.00 10.24 17.84
N ILE A 159 3.57 9.37 16.92
CA ILE A 159 2.44 8.44 17.08
C ILE A 159 2.98 7.09 17.55
N GLU A 160 2.38 6.53 18.60
CA GLU A 160 2.70 5.18 19.10
C GLU A 160 2.10 4.11 18.15
N PRO A 161 2.92 3.26 17.49
CA PRO A 161 2.41 2.23 16.60
C PRO A 161 1.85 1.03 17.38
N HIS A 162 0.57 0.73 17.16
CA HIS A 162 -0.10 -0.47 17.63
C HIS A 162 -0.34 -1.43 16.46
N VAL A 163 0.75 -1.86 15.84
CA VAL A 163 0.76 -2.72 14.66
C VAL A 163 1.68 -3.92 14.89
N PRO A 164 1.35 -5.12 14.37
CA PRO A 164 2.25 -6.26 14.45
C PRO A 164 3.50 -5.99 13.63
N VAL A 165 4.66 -5.99 14.26
CA VAL A 165 5.95 -5.81 13.57
C VAL A 165 6.23 -7.01 12.70
N LEU A 166 6.57 -6.78 11.42
CA LEU A 166 7.05 -7.81 10.51
C LEU A 166 8.49 -8.21 10.90
N ASP A 167 8.60 -8.99 11.96
CA ASP A 167 9.86 -9.58 12.34
C ASP A 167 10.16 -10.81 11.47
N LYS A 168 11.13 -10.68 10.57
CA LYS A 168 11.65 -11.76 9.73
C LYS A 168 13.01 -12.26 10.23
N THR A 169 13.39 -11.91 11.45
CA THR A 169 14.70 -12.28 12.01
C THR A 169 14.81 -13.75 12.37
N GLU A 170 13.70 -14.39 12.75
CA GLU A 170 13.67 -15.81 13.08
C GLU A 170 12.74 -16.59 12.14
N ARG A 171 13.30 -17.54 11.39
CA ARG A 171 12.54 -18.50 10.58
C ARG A 171 12.52 -19.87 11.25
N LYS A 172 11.31 -20.48 11.26
CA LYS A 172 11.11 -21.84 11.83
C LYS A 172 10.81 -22.88 10.75
N ASP A 173 10.99 -22.52 9.48
CA ASP A 173 10.67 -23.33 8.31
C ASP A 173 11.88 -24.11 7.75
N GLY A 174 13.02 -24.11 8.49
CA GLY A 174 14.27 -24.74 8.06
C GLY A 174 15.09 -23.92 7.06
N THR A 175 14.65 -22.69 6.74
CA THR A 175 15.43 -21.74 5.94
C THR A 175 16.23 -20.80 6.84
N PHE A 176 17.26 -20.17 6.29
CA PHE A 176 18.09 -19.23 7.04
C PHE A 176 17.32 -17.98 7.43
N SER A 177 17.46 -17.56 8.67
CA SER A 177 16.98 -16.31 9.21
C SER A 177 17.84 -15.13 8.75
N ARG A 178 17.32 -13.91 8.82
CA ARG A 178 18.09 -12.71 8.45
C ARG A 178 19.36 -12.55 9.29
N SER A 179 19.30 -12.91 10.56
CA SER A 179 20.43 -12.90 11.50
C SER A 179 21.56 -13.87 11.17
N ASP A 180 21.29 -14.89 10.34
CA ASP A 180 22.26 -15.88 9.93
C ASP A 180 23.18 -15.38 8.81
N PHE A 181 22.82 -14.24 8.18
CA PHE A 181 23.59 -13.64 7.08
C PHE A 181 24.56 -12.59 7.61
N GLU A 182 25.82 -12.72 7.25
CA GLU A 182 26.87 -11.77 7.61
C GLU A 182 27.01 -10.67 6.56
N TRP A 183 26.98 -9.40 7.00
CA TRP A 183 27.24 -8.27 6.12
C TRP A 183 28.72 -8.04 5.95
N ASN A 184 29.20 -8.00 4.71
CA ASN A 184 30.56 -7.62 4.34
C ASN A 184 30.54 -6.22 3.73
N GLU A 185 30.95 -5.23 4.50
CA GLU A 185 30.93 -3.83 4.09
C GLU A 185 31.91 -3.55 2.92
N GLN A 186 33.09 -4.18 2.94
CA GLN A 186 34.11 -3.98 1.90
C GLN A 186 33.65 -4.48 0.53
N ALA A 187 32.94 -5.61 0.49
CA ALA A 187 32.42 -6.20 -0.73
C ALA A 187 31.00 -5.73 -1.08
N ASN A 188 30.35 -4.97 -0.21
CA ASN A 188 28.96 -4.53 -0.32
C ASN A 188 28.02 -5.71 -0.63
N GLU A 189 28.14 -6.79 0.15
CA GLU A 189 27.39 -8.03 -0.04
C GLU A 189 27.05 -8.71 1.29
N TYR A 190 25.95 -9.45 1.32
CA TYR A 190 25.70 -10.40 2.41
C TYR A 190 26.29 -11.76 2.09
N ARG A 191 26.85 -12.44 3.08
CA ARG A 191 27.22 -13.86 3.01
C ARG A 191 26.17 -14.72 3.68
N CYS A 192 25.64 -15.68 2.94
CA CYS A 192 24.73 -16.66 3.52
C CYS A 192 25.51 -17.74 4.30
N PRO A 193 24.89 -18.43 5.28
CA PRO A 193 25.54 -19.51 6.03
C PRO A 193 26.06 -20.67 5.17
N ALA A 194 25.50 -20.84 3.97
CA ALA A 194 25.99 -21.81 2.97
C ALA A 194 27.18 -21.31 2.13
N GLY A 195 27.76 -20.14 2.46
CA GLY A 195 28.95 -19.58 1.82
C GLY A 195 28.71 -18.79 0.53
N HIS A 196 27.47 -18.58 0.12
CA HIS A 196 27.16 -17.82 -1.10
C HIS A 196 27.12 -16.31 -0.83
N ALA A 197 27.70 -15.53 -1.76
CA ALA A 197 27.60 -14.07 -1.74
C ALA A 197 26.28 -13.61 -2.34
N LEU A 198 25.54 -12.78 -1.60
CA LEU A 198 24.29 -12.15 -2.02
C LEU A 198 24.55 -10.67 -2.31
N ARG A 199 24.59 -10.31 -3.57
CA ARG A 199 24.79 -8.93 -4.04
C ARG A 199 23.46 -8.33 -4.45
N SER A 200 23.26 -7.05 -4.15
CA SER A 200 22.11 -6.30 -4.67
C SER A 200 22.24 -6.21 -6.19
N GLN A 201 21.39 -6.93 -6.91
CA GLN A 201 21.24 -6.74 -8.35
C GLN A 201 20.09 -5.75 -8.57
N ARG A 202 20.43 -4.49 -8.81
CA ARG A 202 19.48 -3.58 -9.45
C ARG A 202 19.24 -4.12 -10.86
N ARG A 203 18.09 -4.71 -11.10
CA ARG A 203 17.66 -4.95 -12.48
C ARG A 203 17.47 -3.58 -13.12
N PRO A 204 18.21 -3.23 -14.20
CA PRO A 204 17.88 -2.01 -14.92
C PRO A 204 16.47 -2.17 -15.46
N PHE A 205 15.61 -1.20 -15.16
CA PHE A 205 14.32 -1.09 -15.82
C PHE A 205 14.61 -1.02 -17.33
N LYS A 206 14.11 -1.98 -18.09
CA LYS A 206 14.04 -1.84 -19.53
C LYS A 206 12.89 -0.87 -19.80
N ILE A 207 13.28 0.35 -20.16
CA ILE A 207 12.40 1.34 -20.80
C ILE A 207 11.97 0.78 -22.15
#